data_e0f5d4ce78da5336fce1567efe5f50ba
#
_entry.id   e0f5d4ce78da5336fce1567efe5f50ba
#
_cell.length_a   1.000
_cell.length_b   1.000
_cell.length_c   1.000
_cell.angle_alpha   90.00
_cell.angle_beta   90.00
_cell.angle_gamma   90.00
#
_symmetry.space_group_name_H-M   'P 1'
#
loop_
_entity.id
_entity.type
_entity.pdbx_description
1 polymer ?
#
loop_
_entity_poly.entity_id
_entity_poly.type
_entity_poly.pdbx_seq_one_letter_code
_entity_poly.pdbx_strand_id
1 'polypeptide(L)'
;MERKAEQMGDRLKGRVAIVTGSGQGIGKAIALALAKEGAKVVTNNRRPGTSGGDAETVAKEIRDMGGQAVPFFGSVSEFDVAEKIIQTAVDSFGRMDILVNNAGADAPRMVWNMTEEDWDRCVDSFLKGSFNCTRFACGLMREQRWGRIINTTSTAWLGTVGHCNYGAAKAGLVGLTRAVAREMGRYGVTCNAYAPTAATRFTLSEEIVAGFKKRYEAGLMTKERYEELTNPPSPETVTPLIVYLCTDEAADINGQVFDVTGGDIAIYSEPVKKKSIVKQEGLWTVEELIEQVPRVLLEGYQNPAPPQPAK
;
A
#
# COMPACT_ATOMS: atom_id res chain seq x y z
N MET A 1 -23.24 23.43 20.97
CA MET A 1 -22.71 22.10 21.31
C MET A 1 -21.20 22.18 21.20
N GLU A 2 -20.51 22.35 22.31
CA GLU A 2 -19.04 22.27 22.37
C GLU A 2 -18.62 20.84 21.98
N ARG A 3 -17.83 20.71 20.93
CA ARG A 3 -17.15 19.44 20.63
C ARG A 3 -16.21 19.19 21.81
N LYS A 4 -16.48 18.16 22.63
CA LYS A 4 -15.50 17.66 23.58
C LYS A 4 -14.23 17.37 22.76
N ALA A 5 -13.10 17.98 23.15
CA ALA A 5 -11.81 17.64 22.60
C ALA A 5 -11.64 16.12 22.76
N GLU A 6 -11.54 15.39 21.65
CA GLU A 6 -11.23 13.96 21.70
C GLU A 6 -9.90 13.79 22.41
N GLN A 7 -9.91 13.05 23.50
CA GLN A 7 -8.70 12.82 24.29
C GLN A 7 -7.67 12.06 23.44
N MET A 8 -6.45 12.59 23.35
CA MET A 8 -5.35 11.92 22.66
C MET A 8 -5.07 10.57 23.33
N GLY A 9 -4.94 9.52 22.52
CA GLY A 9 -4.47 8.21 22.97
C GLY A 9 -2.97 8.20 23.28
N ASP A 10 -2.47 7.13 23.82
CA ASP A 10 -1.06 6.97 24.21
C ASP A 10 -0.39 5.69 23.68
N ARG A 11 -1.07 4.90 22.83
CA ARG A 11 -0.57 3.64 22.27
C ARG A 11 0.75 3.79 21.52
N LEU A 12 0.96 4.94 20.89
CA LEU A 12 2.16 5.26 20.11
C LEU A 12 2.97 6.41 20.74
N LYS A 13 2.72 6.71 22.02
CA LYS A 13 3.43 7.76 22.75
C LYS A 13 4.94 7.53 22.70
N GLY A 14 5.67 8.56 22.30
CA GLY A 14 7.14 8.52 22.17
C GLY A 14 7.63 7.92 20.84
N ARG A 15 6.75 7.41 19.98
CA ARG A 15 7.08 6.94 18.63
C ARG A 15 7.07 8.09 17.62
N VAL A 16 7.89 7.95 16.59
CA VAL A 16 7.99 8.88 15.47
C VAL A 16 7.63 8.17 14.18
N ALA A 17 6.62 8.68 13.48
CA ALA A 17 6.09 8.12 12.26
C ALA A 17 6.38 9.01 11.05
N ILE A 18 6.68 8.39 9.92
CA ILE A 18 6.69 9.02 8.60
C ILE A 18 5.56 8.41 7.79
N VAL A 19 4.70 9.27 7.22
CA VAL A 19 3.65 8.83 6.30
C VAL A 19 3.87 9.52 4.95
N THR A 20 4.29 8.74 3.95
CA THR A 20 4.53 9.28 2.61
C THR A 20 3.21 9.52 1.87
N GLY A 21 3.13 10.59 1.09
CA GLY A 21 1.90 10.96 0.38
C GLY A 21 0.72 11.29 1.31
N SER A 22 0.99 11.90 2.47
CA SER A 22 0.01 12.12 3.54
C SER A 22 -0.80 13.42 3.44
N GLY A 23 -0.68 14.20 2.37
CA GLY A 23 -1.43 15.46 2.26
C GLY A 23 -2.93 15.30 2.05
N GLN A 24 -3.41 14.13 1.67
CA GLN A 24 -4.83 13.86 1.42
C GLN A 24 -5.15 12.36 1.42
N GLY A 25 -6.44 12.02 1.38
CA GLY A 25 -6.93 10.64 1.25
C GLY A 25 -6.45 9.72 2.36
N ILE A 26 -6.11 8.49 2.03
CA ILE A 26 -5.67 7.45 2.98
C ILE A 26 -4.45 7.91 3.78
N GLY A 27 -3.44 8.48 3.12
CA GLY A 27 -2.24 8.96 3.81
C GLY A 27 -2.52 10.02 4.86
N LYS A 28 -3.44 10.97 4.57
CA LYS A 28 -3.90 11.95 5.57
C LYS A 28 -4.59 11.27 6.74
N ALA A 29 -5.55 10.38 6.48
CA ALA A 29 -6.28 9.68 7.51
C ALA A 29 -5.34 8.90 8.44
N ILE A 30 -4.34 8.19 7.88
CA ILE A 30 -3.32 7.48 8.65
C ILE A 30 -2.47 8.44 9.49
N ALA A 31 -1.98 9.54 8.91
CA ALA A 31 -1.16 10.52 9.64
C ALA A 31 -1.89 11.09 10.86
N LEU A 32 -3.17 11.44 10.68
CA LEU A 32 -4.04 11.93 11.76
C LEU A 32 -4.30 10.84 12.82
N ALA A 33 -4.55 9.59 12.41
CA ALA A 33 -4.81 8.50 13.35
C ALA A 33 -3.57 8.13 14.17
N LEU A 34 -2.38 8.07 13.57
CA LEU A 34 -1.13 7.84 14.31
C LEU A 34 -0.85 8.99 15.30
N ALA A 35 -1.10 10.24 14.89
CA ALA A 35 -0.95 11.39 15.78
C ALA A 35 -1.95 11.34 16.93
N LYS A 36 -3.21 10.96 16.69
CA LYS A 36 -4.24 10.79 17.75
C LYS A 36 -3.82 9.77 18.81
N GLU A 37 -3.04 8.76 18.44
CA GLU A 37 -2.49 7.77 19.37
C GLU A 37 -1.13 8.17 19.98
N GLY A 38 -0.74 9.43 19.83
CA GLY A 38 0.43 9.99 20.50
C GLY A 38 1.75 9.92 19.71
N ALA A 39 1.74 9.45 18.46
CA ALA A 39 2.93 9.51 17.62
C ALA A 39 3.25 10.95 17.18
N LYS A 40 4.54 11.26 17.07
CA LYS A 40 5.01 12.45 16.35
C LYS A 40 5.10 12.10 14.86
N VAL A 41 4.68 13.00 13.97
CA VAL A 41 4.50 12.66 12.57
C VAL A 41 5.31 13.56 11.62
N VAL A 42 6.04 12.96 10.70
CA VAL A 42 6.53 13.64 9.50
C VAL A 42 5.51 13.38 8.38
N THR A 43 4.87 14.43 7.91
CA THR A 43 3.97 14.38 6.76
C THR A 43 4.74 14.64 5.47
N ASN A 44 4.34 14.04 4.34
CA ASN A 44 5.06 14.20 3.08
C ASN A 44 4.13 14.36 1.88
N ASN A 45 4.51 15.28 1.01
CA ASN A 45 4.04 15.38 -0.38
C ASN A 45 5.18 15.73 -1.31
N ARG A 46 5.00 15.47 -2.60
CA ARG A 46 6.00 15.79 -3.61
C ARG A 46 6.30 17.30 -3.71
N ARG A 47 5.28 18.14 -3.55
CA ARG A 47 5.38 19.62 -3.61
C ARG A 47 4.26 20.29 -2.80
N PRO A 48 4.47 21.54 -2.34
CA PRO A 48 3.43 22.32 -1.65
C PRO A 48 2.30 22.75 -2.60
N GLY A 49 1.19 23.20 -2.01
CA GLY A 49 0.06 23.78 -2.73
C GLY A 49 -0.75 22.77 -3.54
N THR A 50 -0.77 21.49 -3.15
CA THR A 50 -1.59 20.49 -3.82
C THR A 50 -3.07 20.72 -3.53
N SER A 51 -3.91 20.76 -4.58
CA SER A 51 -5.37 20.84 -4.42
C SER A 51 -5.91 19.71 -3.53
N GLY A 52 -6.73 20.04 -2.54
CA GLY A 52 -7.28 19.11 -1.57
C GLY A 52 -6.41 18.90 -0.31
N GLY A 53 -5.28 19.60 -0.19
CA GLY A 53 -4.36 19.55 0.95
C GLY A 53 -2.97 19.04 0.59
N ASP A 54 -2.02 19.39 1.43
CA ASP A 54 -0.61 19.01 1.31
C ASP A 54 -0.01 18.64 2.66
N ALA A 55 1.30 18.37 2.70
CA ALA A 55 1.98 17.96 3.92
C ALA A 55 1.87 19.01 5.04
N GLU A 56 2.00 20.31 4.73
CA GLU A 56 1.87 21.36 5.74
C GLU A 56 0.44 21.47 6.26
N THR A 57 -0.56 21.37 5.38
CA THR A 57 -1.97 21.38 5.79
C THR A 57 -2.26 20.30 6.84
N VAL A 58 -1.78 19.07 6.62
CA VAL A 58 -1.98 17.95 7.55
C VAL A 58 -1.12 18.08 8.79
N ALA A 59 0.13 18.54 8.66
CA ALA A 59 0.98 18.81 9.83
C ALA A 59 0.36 19.88 10.74
N LYS A 60 -0.22 20.94 10.15
CA LYS A 60 -0.95 21.96 10.90
C LYS A 60 -2.18 21.37 11.63
N GLU A 61 -2.97 20.56 10.94
CA GLU A 61 -4.14 19.90 11.55
C GLU A 61 -3.75 19.01 12.74
N ILE A 62 -2.62 18.30 12.65
CA ILE A 62 -2.07 17.52 13.76
C ILE A 62 -1.66 18.43 14.93
N ARG A 63 -0.97 19.55 14.66
CA ARG A 63 -0.60 20.50 15.71
C ARG A 63 -1.82 21.17 16.36
N ASP A 64 -2.83 21.51 15.57
CA ASP A 64 -4.09 22.09 16.07
C ASP A 64 -4.87 21.12 16.99
N MET A 65 -4.70 19.80 16.81
CA MET A 65 -5.25 18.77 17.73
C MET A 65 -4.39 18.56 18.99
N GLY A 66 -3.26 19.25 19.14
CA GLY A 66 -2.33 19.08 20.27
C GLY A 66 -1.23 18.04 20.03
N GLY A 67 -1.13 17.44 18.84
CA GLY A 67 -0.06 16.54 18.42
C GLY A 67 1.21 17.29 17.97
N GLN A 68 2.21 16.54 17.54
CA GLN A 68 3.47 17.08 17.01
C GLN A 68 3.67 16.60 15.56
N ALA A 69 3.84 17.53 14.63
CA ALA A 69 4.12 17.18 13.24
C ALA A 69 4.95 18.24 12.52
N VAL A 70 5.76 17.78 11.60
CA VAL A 70 6.53 18.59 10.65
C VAL A 70 6.27 18.14 9.21
N PRO A 71 6.15 19.05 8.24
CA PRO A 71 5.99 18.70 6.84
C PRO A 71 7.34 18.48 6.17
N PHE A 72 7.35 17.62 5.16
CA PHE A 72 8.45 17.48 4.21
C PHE A 72 7.92 17.46 2.77
N PHE A 73 8.56 18.21 1.89
CA PHE A 73 8.23 18.25 0.46
C PHE A 73 9.37 17.66 -0.37
N GLY A 74 9.06 16.62 -1.13
CA GLY A 74 10.00 15.93 -2.01
C GLY A 74 9.43 14.62 -2.53
N SER A 75 9.97 14.14 -3.66
CA SER A 75 9.54 12.91 -4.29
C SER A 75 10.24 11.70 -3.69
N VAL A 76 9.48 10.71 -3.22
CA VAL A 76 10.03 9.44 -2.71
C VAL A 76 10.75 8.62 -3.79
N SER A 77 10.46 8.86 -5.08
CA SER A 77 11.15 8.18 -6.19
C SER A 77 12.62 8.59 -6.35
N GLU A 78 13.02 9.71 -5.74
CA GLU A 78 14.38 10.19 -5.70
C GLU A 78 15.10 9.65 -4.46
N PHE A 79 16.21 8.93 -4.66
CA PHE A 79 16.88 8.18 -3.60
C PHE A 79 17.42 9.07 -2.47
N ASP A 80 18.08 10.17 -2.84
CA ASP A 80 18.61 11.16 -1.90
C ASP A 80 17.52 11.98 -1.20
N VAL A 81 16.37 12.17 -1.84
CA VAL A 81 15.19 12.80 -1.22
C VAL A 81 14.57 11.87 -0.18
N ALA A 82 14.50 10.56 -0.45
CA ALA A 82 14.03 9.59 0.53
C ALA A 82 14.94 9.55 1.79
N GLU A 83 16.26 9.70 1.64
CA GLU A 83 17.17 9.85 2.77
C GLU A 83 16.83 11.09 3.60
N LYS A 84 16.60 12.25 2.95
CA LYS A 84 16.26 13.50 3.62
C LYS A 84 14.91 13.43 4.34
N ILE A 85 13.93 12.67 3.81
CA ILE A 85 12.65 12.43 4.52
C ILE A 85 12.92 11.72 5.85
N ILE A 86 13.73 10.66 5.84
CA ILE A 86 14.08 9.90 7.05
C ILE A 86 14.89 10.78 8.01
N GLN A 87 15.87 11.55 7.51
CA GLN A 87 16.67 12.45 8.32
C GLN A 87 15.82 13.54 8.99
N THR A 88 14.76 14.03 8.33
CA THR A 88 13.83 14.99 8.92
C THR A 88 13.18 14.48 10.20
N ALA A 89 12.85 13.19 10.29
CA ALA A 89 12.32 12.61 11.52
C ALA A 89 13.37 12.59 12.65
N VAL A 90 14.63 12.27 12.31
CA VAL A 90 15.75 12.26 13.27
C VAL A 90 16.04 13.68 13.76
N ASP A 91 16.16 14.65 12.85
CA ASP A 91 16.49 16.04 13.19
C ASP A 91 15.39 16.70 14.03
N SER A 92 14.13 16.41 13.73
CA SER A 92 12.98 17.02 14.41
C SER A 92 12.61 16.36 15.73
N PHE A 93 12.83 15.02 15.82
CA PHE A 93 12.26 14.22 16.92
C PHE A 93 13.24 13.25 17.57
N GLY A 94 14.49 13.14 17.06
CA GLY A 94 15.58 12.34 17.61
C GLY A 94 15.55 10.85 17.26
N ARG A 95 14.53 10.36 16.53
CA ARG A 95 14.35 8.95 16.19
C ARG A 95 13.38 8.76 15.00
N MET A 96 13.29 7.53 14.50
CA MET A 96 12.33 7.15 13.48
C MET A 96 11.86 5.70 13.72
N ASP A 97 10.57 5.50 13.96
CA ASP A 97 10.02 4.23 14.44
C ASP A 97 9.06 3.58 13.44
N ILE A 98 8.21 4.37 12.80
CA ILE A 98 7.11 3.91 11.97
C ILE A 98 7.25 4.51 10.58
N LEU A 99 7.28 3.65 9.55
CA LEU A 99 7.24 4.06 8.14
C LEU A 99 5.97 3.55 7.48
N VAL A 100 5.14 4.47 6.99
CA VAL A 100 4.00 4.12 6.13
C VAL A 100 4.29 4.55 4.70
N ASN A 101 4.60 3.59 3.84
CA ASN A 101 4.79 3.78 2.41
C ASN A 101 3.42 3.82 1.71
N ASN A 102 2.89 5.04 1.52
CA ASN A 102 1.58 5.25 0.92
C ASN A 102 1.65 6.12 -0.36
N ALA A 103 2.73 6.89 -0.56
CA ALA A 103 2.90 7.73 -1.74
C ALA A 103 2.86 6.93 -3.04
N GLY A 104 2.27 7.53 -4.08
CA GLY A 104 2.27 6.94 -5.41
C GLY A 104 1.49 7.76 -6.43
N ALA A 105 1.69 7.43 -7.69
CA ALA A 105 0.99 8.02 -8.83
C ALA A 105 0.64 6.93 -9.84
N ASP A 106 -0.64 6.80 -10.16
CA ASP A 106 -1.13 5.84 -11.14
C ASP A 106 -1.10 6.43 -12.57
N ALA A 107 -0.99 5.55 -13.56
CA ALA A 107 -1.02 5.86 -14.98
C ALA A 107 -1.68 4.69 -15.74
N PRO A 108 -3.03 4.54 -15.64
CA PRO A 108 -3.75 3.41 -16.21
C PRO A 108 -3.75 3.47 -17.74
N ARG A 109 -3.37 2.35 -18.38
CA ARG A 109 -3.39 2.18 -19.82
C ARG A 109 -3.35 0.71 -20.19
N MET A 110 -3.99 0.34 -21.30
CA MET A 110 -3.89 -1.02 -21.83
C MET A 110 -2.44 -1.32 -22.21
N VAL A 111 -1.97 -2.53 -21.94
CA VAL A 111 -0.54 -2.90 -22.07
C VAL A 111 0.05 -2.59 -23.47
N TRP A 112 -0.72 -2.77 -24.53
CA TRP A 112 -0.27 -2.48 -25.90
C TRP A 112 -0.19 -0.99 -26.27
N ASN A 113 -0.72 -0.11 -25.42
CA ASN A 113 -0.66 1.34 -25.57
C ASN A 113 0.12 2.03 -24.44
N MET A 114 0.63 1.28 -23.47
CA MET A 114 1.35 1.81 -22.31
C MET A 114 2.72 2.33 -22.76
N THR A 115 3.03 3.57 -22.41
CA THR A 115 4.34 4.15 -22.66
C THR A 115 5.34 3.83 -21.55
N GLU A 116 6.62 3.97 -21.83
CA GLU A 116 7.69 3.86 -20.82
C GLU A 116 7.46 4.87 -19.68
N GLU A 117 7.04 6.11 -20.00
CA GLU A 117 6.70 7.12 -19.00
C GLU A 117 5.54 6.72 -18.09
N ASP A 118 4.48 6.09 -18.66
CA ASP A 118 3.35 5.56 -17.87
C ASP A 118 3.82 4.45 -16.92
N TRP A 119 4.73 3.60 -17.39
CA TRP A 119 5.33 2.54 -16.59
C TRP A 119 6.21 3.10 -15.47
N ASP A 120 7.20 3.91 -15.82
CA ASP A 120 8.18 4.47 -14.89
C ASP A 120 7.51 5.33 -13.82
N ARG A 121 6.57 6.19 -14.22
CA ARG A 121 5.79 7.01 -13.28
C ARG A 121 5.13 6.18 -12.18
N CYS A 122 4.58 5.03 -12.56
CA CYS A 122 3.89 4.15 -11.62
C CYS A 122 4.89 3.36 -10.76
N VAL A 123 5.84 2.67 -11.39
CA VAL A 123 6.82 1.81 -10.70
C VAL A 123 7.75 2.64 -9.81
N ASP A 124 8.24 3.78 -10.28
CA ASP A 124 9.13 4.64 -9.52
C ASP A 124 8.44 5.23 -8.29
N SER A 125 7.18 5.64 -8.42
CA SER A 125 6.49 6.26 -7.28
C SER A 125 6.05 5.25 -6.23
N PHE A 126 5.50 4.09 -6.63
CA PHE A 126 4.99 3.08 -5.69
C PHE A 126 6.09 2.15 -5.20
N LEU A 127 6.78 1.44 -6.10
CA LEU A 127 7.71 0.38 -5.72
C LEU A 127 9.09 0.93 -5.33
N LYS A 128 9.73 1.69 -6.23
CA LYS A 128 11.05 2.26 -5.96
C LYS A 128 11.01 3.29 -4.82
N GLY A 129 9.97 4.13 -4.75
CA GLY A 129 9.80 5.09 -3.66
C GLY A 129 9.65 4.42 -2.30
N SER A 130 8.89 3.33 -2.22
CA SER A 130 8.78 2.53 -1.00
C SER A 130 10.09 1.85 -0.64
N PHE A 131 10.81 1.31 -1.62
CA PHE A 131 12.15 0.75 -1.40
C PHE A 131 13.12 1.81 -0.88
N ASN A 132 13.17 3.00 -1.49
CA ASN A 132 14.06 4.08 -1.11
C ASN A 132 13.86 4.46 0.38
N CYS A 133 12.62 4.74 0.79
CA CYS A 133 12.30 5.07 2.17
C CYS A 133 12.62 3.90 3.13
N THR A 134 12.27 2.67 2.76
CA THR A 134 12.54 1.47 3.56
C THR A 134 14.03 1.26 3.74
N ARG A 135 14.85 1.45 2.70
CA ARG A 135 16.31 1.29 2.76
C ARG A 135 16.94 2.16 3.86
N PHE A 136 16.54 3.42 3.96
CA PHE A 136 17.09 4.33 4.96
C PHE A 136 16.50 4.11 6.36
N ALA A 137 15.19 3.83 6.43
CA ALA A 137 14.50 3.50 7.67
C ALA A 137 15.08 2.25 8.36
N CYS A 138 15.37 1.19 7.59
CA CYS A 138 15.89 -0.07 8.11
C CYS A 138 17.24 0.10 8.83
N GLY A 139 18.10 1.02 8.41
CA GLY A 139 19.36 1.33 9.09
C GLY A 139 19.12 1.76 10.55
N LEU A 140 18.27 2.76 10.73
CA LEU A 140 17.92 3.31 12.05
C LEU A 140 17.13 2.30 12.91
N MET A 141 16.10 1.67 12.33
CA MET A 141 15.27 0.69 13.03
C MET A 141 16.08 -0.51 13.52
N ARG A 142 17.10 -0.94 12.76
CA ARG A 142 18.01 -2.02 13.15
C ARG A 142 18.80 -1.66 14.40
N GLU A 143 19.34 -0.45 14.45
CA GLU A 143 20.10 0.07 15.59
C GLU A 143 19.20 0.26 16.82
N GLN A 144 17.99 0.78 16.61
CA GLN A 144 16.97 0.96 17.66
C GLN A 144 16.42 -0.35 18.19
N ARG A 145 16.59 -1.48 17.47
CA ARG A 145 15.98 -2.78 17.78
C ARG A 145 14.44 -2.72 17.86
N TRP A 146 13.86 -1.82 17.10
CA TRP A 146 12.43 -1.63 16.99
C TRP A 146 12.07 -0.89 15.70
N GLY A 147 11.01 -1.31 15.03
CA GLY A 147 10.48 -0.63 13.86
C GLY A 147 9.18 -1.25 13.36
N ARG A 148 8.38 -0.44 12.68
CA ARG A 148 7.14 -0.85 12.00
C ARG A 148 7.11 -0.27 10.60
N ILE A 149 7.05 -1.12 9.60
CA ILE A 149 6.98 -0.72 8.19
C ILE A 149 5.66 -1.23 7.63
N ILE A 150 4.87 -0.32 7.07
CA ILE A 150 3.57 -0.61 6.48
C ILE A 150 3.59 -0.18 5.01
N ASN A 151 3.36 -1.13 4.11
CA ASN A 151 3.33 -0.88 2.67
C ASN A 151 1.89 -0.89 2.15
N THR A 152 1.48 0.17 1.45
CA THR A 152 0.17 0.24 0.81
C THR A 152 0.20 -0.48 -0.53
N THR A 153 -0.28 -1.73 -0.55
CA THR A 153 -0.50 -2.48 -1.79
C THR A 153 -1.91 -2.21 -2.36
N SER A 154 -2.49 -3.10 -3.11
CA SER A 154 -3.84 -3.01 -3.69
C SER A 154 -4.25 -4.39 -4.16
N THR A 155 -5.53 -4.72 -4.21
CA THR A 155 -6.06 -5.93 -4.85
C THR A 155 -5.60 -6.08 -6.32
N ALA A 156 -5.17 -4.99 -6.95
CA ALA A 156 -4.57 -5.01 -8.29
C ALA A 156 -3.28 -5.84 -8.40
N TRP A 157 -2.64 -6.22 -7.28
CA TRP A 157 -1.52 -7.15 -7.29
C TRP A 157 -1.90 -8.56 -7.78
N LEU A 158 -3.19 -8.88 -7.78
CA LEU A 158 -3.77 -10.11 -8.35
C LEU A 158 -4.07 -9.99 -9.85
N GLY A 159 -3.92 -8.81 -10.42
CA GLY A 159 -4.18 -8.49 -11.82
C GLY A 159 -5.42 -7.63 -12.03
N THR A 160 -5.26 -6.53 -12.75
CA THR A 160 -6.36 -5.61 -13.13
C THR A 160 -6.16 -5.13 -14.56
N VAL A 161 -7.21 -5.20 -15.36
CA VAL A 161 -7.18 -4.75 -16.77
C VAL A 161 -6.85 -3.26 -16.86
N GLY A 162 -5.90 -2.91 -17.73
CA GLY A 162 -5.44 -1.54 -17.93
C GLY A 162 -4.47 -1.02 -16.87
N HIS A 163 -3.97 -1.89 -15.97
CA HIS A 163 -3.10 -1.52 -14.86
C HIS A 163 -1.89 -2.48 -14.73
N CYS A 164 -1.27 -2.89 -15.85
CA CYS A 164 -0.15 -3.81 -15.75
C CYS A 164 1.07 -3.20 -15.02
N ASN A 165 1.31 -1.89 -15.16
CA ASN A 165 2.30 -1.13 -14.39
C ASN A 165 1.95 -1.07 -12.89
N TYR A 166 0.72 -0.73 -12.57
CA TYR A 166 0.23 -0.63 -11.19
C TYR A 166 0.19 -2.01 -10.50
N GLY A 167 -0.35 -3.02 -11.20
CA GLY A 167 -0.35 -4.41 -10.72
C GLY A 167 1.06 -4.93 -10.44
N ALA A 168 2.01 -4.68 -11.36
CA ALA A 168 3.42 -5.04 -11.17
C ALA A 168 4.03 -4.32 -9.95
N ALA A 169 3.83 -3.01 -9.81
CA ALA A 169 4.33 -2.24 -8.68
C ALA A 169 3.74 -2.75 -7.34
N LYS A 170 2.43 -3.02 -7.29
CA LYS A 170 1.74 -3.49 -6.08
C LYS A 170 2.08 -4.95 -5.73
N ALA A 171 2.30 -5.81 -6.72
CA ALA A 171 2.85 -7.15 -6.51
C ALA A 171 4.31 -7.10 -6.03
N GLY A 172 5.11 -6.20 -6.59
CA GLY A 172 6.47 -5.92 -6.13
C GLY A 172 6.53 -5.50 -4.66
N LEU A 173 5.56 -4.70 -4.19
CA LEU A 173 5.43 -4.32 -2.77
C LEU A 173 5.13 -5.52 -1.86
N VAL A 174 4.35 -6.50 -2.29
CA VAL A 174 4.13 -7.74 -1.54
C VAL A 174 5.44 -8.52 -1.40
N GLY A 175 6.23 -8.63 -2.48
CA GLY A 175 7.57 -9.25 -2.46
C GLY A 175 8.53 -8.50 -1.55
N LEU A 176 8.60 -7.16 -1.66
CA LEU A 176 9.41 -6.30 -0.81
C LEU A 176 9.04 -6.46 0.68
N THR A 177 7.75 -6.47 0.99
CA THR A 177 7.25 -6.67 2.37
C THR A 177 7.77 -7.96 2.97
N ARG A 178 7.66 -9.07 2.26
CA ARG A 178 8.11 -10.39 2.73
C ARG A 178 9.62 -10.48 2.87
N ALA A 179 10.37 -9.89 1.95
CA ALA A 179 11.83 -9.85 2.03
C ALA A 179 12.31 -9.06 3.24
N VAL A 180 11.82 -7.82 3.40
CA VAL A 180 12.17 -6.94 4.53
C VAL A 180 11.76 -7.55 5.87
N ALA A 181 10.58 -8.18 5.95
CA ALA A 181 10.12 -8.87 7.15
C ALA A 181 11.11 -9.96 7.60
N ARG A 182 11.66 -10.75 6.67
CA ARG A 182 12.63 -11.81 6.96
C ARG A 182 14.01 -11.25 7.32
N GLU A 183 14.46 -10.20 6.64
CA GLU A 183 15.76 -9.58 6.90
C GLU A 183 15.78 -8.86 8.26
N MET A 184 14.68 -8.17 8.60
CA MET A 184 14.61 -7.26 9.72
C MET A 184 13.98 -7.82 10.99
N GLY A 185 13.26 -8.94 10.91
CA GLY A 185 12.52 -9.52 12.05
C GLY A 185 13.39 -9.81 13.26
N ARG A 186 14.62 -10.32 13.08
CA ARG A 186 15.59 -10.55 14.19
C ARG A 186 16.02 -9.29 14.94
N TYR A 187 15.71 -8.12 14.39
CA TYR A 187 15.98 -6.82 15.01
C TYR A 187 14.73 -6.19 15.66
N GLY A 188 13.63 -6.94 15.77
CA GLY A 188 12.38 -6.43 16.34
C GLY A 188 11.60 -5.50 15.38
N VAL A 189 11.91 -5.56 14.07
CA VAL A 189 11.25 -4.76 13.05
C VAL A 189 10.26 -5.64 12.28
N THR A 190 9.02 -5.20 12.19
CA THR A 190 8.00 -5.85 11.36
C THR A 190 7.77 -5.06 10.08
N CYS A 191 7.47 -5.77 8.99
CA CYS A 191 7.08 -5.19 7.72
C CYS A 191 5.83 -5.91 7.22
N ASN A 192 4.70 -5.18 7.11
CA ASN A 192 3.43 -5.71 6.66
C ASN A 192 2.86 -4.85 5.52
N ALA A 193 1.94 -5.41 4.75
CA ALA A 193 1.26 -4.71 3.68
C ALA A 193 -0.26 -4.75 3.87
N TYR A 194 -0.95 -3.78 3.30
CA TYR A 194 -2.41 -3.78 3.24
C TYR A 194 -2.91 -3.30 1.87
N ALA A 195 -4.01 -3.89 1.41
CA ALA A 195 -4.72 -3.54 0.19
C ALA A 195 -6.03 -2.82 0.58
N PRO A 196 -6.09 -1.49 0.55
CA PRO A 196 -7.29 -0.75 0.92
C PRO A 196 -8.31 -0.68 -0.21
N THR A 197 -9.60 -0.73 0.13
CA THR A 197 -10.68 -0.17 -0.67
C THR A 197 -11.25 1.03 0.08
N ALA A 198 -10.99 2.24 -0.41
CA ALA A 198 -11.44 3.48 0.22
C ALA A 198 -11.67 4.59 -0.79
N ALA A 199 -12.51 5.55 -0.42
CA ALA A 199 -12.76 6.77 -1.18
C ALA A 199 -11.48 7.61 -1.29
N THR A 200 -10.96 7.77 -2.48
CA THR A 200 -9.78 8.57 -2.75
C THR A 200 -9.96 9.33 -4.07
N ARG A 201 -9.11 10.31 -4.31
CA ARG A 201 -9.05 10.98 -5.61
C ARG A 201 -8.79 9.99 -6.77
N PHE A 202 -8.10 8.87 -6.51
CA PHE A 202 -7.84 7.83 -7.52
C PHE A 202 -9.04 6.92 -7.78
N THR A 203 -10.01 6.83 -6.86
CA THR A 203 -11.18 5.98 -7.01
C THR A 203 -12.43 6.75 -7.44
N LEU A 204 -12.50 8.05 -7.18
CA LEU A 204 -13.69 8.89 -7.37
C LEU A 204 -13.46 10.09 -8.32
N SER A 205 -12.43 10.08 -9.20
CA SER A 205 -12.37 11.09 -10.23
C SER A 205 -13.55 10.94 -11.20
N GLU A 206 -14.05 12.07 -11.74
CA GLU A 206 -15.18 12.06 -12.70
C GLU A 206 -14.95 11.10 -13.86
N GLU A 207 -13.71 11.03 -14.36
CA GLU A 207 -13.28 10.19 -15.46
C GLU A 207 -13.39 8.69 -15.13
N ILE A 208 -12.98 8.31 -13.90
CA ILE A 208 -13.05 6.92 -13.41
C ILE A 208 -14.50 6.52 -13.16
N VAL A 209 -15.29 7.38 -12.52
CA VAL A 209 -16.73 7.11 -12.26
C VAL A 209 -17.51 7.01 -13.58
N ALA A 210 -17.23 7.87 -14.56
CA ALA A 210 -17.80 7.77 -15.90
C ALA A 210 -17.42 6.46 -16.60
N GLY A 211 -16.18 6.00 -16.43
CA GLY A 211 -15.72 4.70 -16.94
C GLY A 211 -16.47 3.52 -16.31
N PHE A 212 -16.70 3.54 -15.00
CA PHE A 212 -17.51 2.51 -14.31
C PHE A 212 -18.96 2.52 -14.81
N LYS A 213 -19.57 3.70 -14.94
CA LYS A 213 -20.92 3.87 -15.46
C LYS A 213 -21.06 3.27 -16.85
N LYS A 214 -20.12 3.59 -17.76
CA LYS A 214 -20.12 3.04 -19.13
C LYS A 214 -20.03 1.51 -19.15
N ARG A 215 -19.22 0.90 -18.28
CA ARG A 215 -19.10 -0.55 -18.17
C ARG A 215 -20.35 -1.19 -17.58
N TYR A 216 -20.99 -0.57 -16.61
CA TYR A 216 -22.25 -1.01 -16.04
C TYR A 216 -23.38 -0.97 -17.09
N GLU A 217 -23.55 0.15 -17.80
CA GLU A 217 -24.54 0.31 -18.86
C GLU A 217 -24.33 -0.64 -20.05
N ALA A 218 -23.08 -1.05 -20.31
CA ALA A 218 -22.74 -2.06 -21.31
C ALA A 218 -22.93 -3.52 -20.84
N GLY A 219 -23.41 -3.76 -19.60
CA GLY A 219 -23.59 -5.10 -19.04
C GLY A 219 -22.27 -5.81 -18.70
N LEU A 220 -21.14 -5.08 -18.64
CA LEU A 220 -19.81 -5.60 -18.34
C LEU A 220 -19.46 -5.56 -16.84
N MET A 221 -20.43 -5.14 -16.01
CA MET A 221 -20.28 -5.01 -14.57
C MET A 221 -21.64 -5.22 -13.90
N THR A 222 -21.69 -5.92 -12.76
CA THR A 222 -22.92 -6.07 -11.98
C THR A 222 -23.27 -4.77 -11.26
N LYS A 223 -24.54 -4.62 -10.85
CA LYS A 223 -25.02 -3.46 -10.11
C LYS A 223 -24.29 -3.32 -8.77
N GLU A 224 -24.14 -4.41 -8.04
CA GLU A 224 -23.44 -4.47 -6.75
C GLU A 224 -22.00 -3.98 -6.88
N ARG A 225 -21.30 -4.43 -7.92
CA ARG A 225 -19.92 -4.00 -8.17
C ARG A 225 -19.81 -2.53 -8.57
N TYR A 226 -20.79 -2.03 -9.31
CA TYR A 226 -20.87 -0.61 -9.65
C TYR A 226 -21.09 0.25 -8.41
N GLU A 227 -22.03 -0.14 -7.54
CA GLU A 227 -22.31 0.56 -6.28
C GLU A 227 -21.10 0.57 -5.33
N GLU A 228 -20.41 -0.56 -5.18
CA GLU A 228 -19.15 -0.66 -4.42
C GLU A 228 -18.07 0.32 -4.91
N LEU A 229 -17.87 0.38 -6.23
CA LEU A 229 -16.81 1.22 -6.83
C LEU A 229 -17.16 2.71 -6.84
N THR A 230 -18.45 3.06 -6.83
CA THR A 230 -18.92 4.46 -6.83
C THR A 230 -19.19 5.02 -5.43
N ASN A 231 -19.33 4.15 -4.42
CA ASN A 231 -19.55 4.51 -3.02
C ASN A 231 -18.53 3.80 -2.09
N PRO A 232 -17.22 3.93 -2.36
CA PRO A 232 -16.23 3.26 -1.52
C PRO A 232 -16.24 3.81 -0.09
N PRO A 233 -15.85 2.99 0.91
CA PRO A 233 -15.76 3.42 2.30
C PRO A 233 -14.84 4.63 2.50
N SER A 234 -15.07 5.39 3.57
CA SER A 234 -14.19 6.51 3.96
C SER A 234 -12.75 6.06 4.23
N PRO A 235 -11.73 6.88 3.92
CA PRO A 235 -10.32 6.56 4.20
C PRO A 235 -10.01 6.25 5.66
N GLU A 236 -10.78 6.77 6.60
CA GLU A 236 -10.63 6.53 8.02
C GLU A 236 -10.85 5.06 8.40
N THR A 237 -11.61 4.29 7.60
CA THR A 237 -11.90 2.88 7.88
C THR A 237 -10.66 1.98 7.84
N VAL A 238 -9.59 2.38 7.16
CA VAL A 238 -8.34 1.61 7.14
C VAL A 238 -7.45 1.87 8.36
N THR A 239 -7.66 2.99 9.06
CA THR A 239 -6.72 3.46 10.08
C THR A 239 -6.62 2.59 11.32
N PRO A 240 -7.68 1.91 11.81
CA PRO A 240 -7.57 1.04 12.99
C PRO A 240 -6.56 -0.10 12.81
N LEU A 241 -6.57 -0.76 11.63
CA LEU A 241 -5.60 -1.81 11.34
C LEU A 241 -4.17 -1.24 11.30
N ILE A 242 -3.97 -0.08 10.67
CA ILE A 242 -2.64 0.52 10.54
C ILE A 242 -2.09 0.94 11.90
N VAL A 243 -2.92 1.55 12.75
CA VAL A 243 -2.52 1.89 14.12
C VAL A 243 -2.16 0.62 14.89
N TYR A 244 -2.99 -0.41 14.85
CA TYR A 244 -2.74 -1.69 15.52
C TYR A 244 -1.41 -2.31 15.08
N LEU A 245 -1.14 -2.40 13.77
CA LEU A 245 0.11 -2.94 13.24
C LEU A 245 1.35 -2.11 13.63
N CYS A 246 1.16 -0.89 14.12
CA CYS A 246 2.24 -0.03 14.62
C CYS A 246 2.47 -0.14 16.13
N THR A 247 1.66 -0.90 16.87
CA THR A 247 1.79 -1.10 18.32
C THR A 247 2.78 -2.22 18.69
N ASP A 248 3.05 -2.36 19.97
CA ASP A 248 3.87 -3.44 20.50
C ASP A 248 3.12 -4.78 20.50
N GLU A 249 1.77 -4.75 20.62
CA GLU A 249 0.89 -5.93 20.58
C GLU A 249 0.91 -6.65 19.21
N ALA A 250 1.32 -5.95 18.14
CA ALA A 250 1.46 -6.53 16.81
C ALA A 250 2.88 -7.01 16.48
N ALA A 251 3.75 -7.18 17.48
CA ALA A 251 5.17 -7.53 17.29
C ALA A 251 5.37 -8.87 16.55
N ASP A 252 4.45 -9.80 16.69
CA ASP A 252 4.50 -11.14 16.05
C ASP A 252 3.86 -11.17 14.65
N ILE A 253 3.24 -10.07 14.21
CA ILE A 253 2.64 -9.96 12.88
C ILE A 253 3.68 -9.41 11.91
N ASN A 254 4.23 -10.28 11.05
CA ASN A 254 5.34 -9.91 10.18
C ASN A 254 5.27 -10.61 8.82
N GLY A 255 5.46 -9.86 7.74
CA GLY A 255 5.41 -10.34 6.36
C GLY A 255 4.00 -10.56 5.81
N GLN A 256 2.97 -10.13 6.52
CA GLN A 256 1.57 -10.39 6.18
C GLN A 256 1.01 -9.34 5.22
N VAL A 257 -0.01 -9.76 4.47
CA VAL A 257 -0.75 -8.90 3.54
C VAL A 257 -2.22 -8.94 3.93
N PHE A 258 -2.77 -7.77 4.25
CA PHE A 258 -4.17 -7.62 4.63
C PHE A 258 -5.01 -7.02 3.52
N ASP A 259 -6.29 -7.36 3.45
CA ASP A 259 -7.32 -6.63 2.73
C ASP A 259 -8.15 -5.81 3.71
N VAL A 260 -8.48 -4.57 3.36
CA VAL A 260 -9.29 -3.70 4.22
C VAL A 260 -10.33 -2.96 3.40
N THR A 261 -11.59 -3.29 3.62
CA THR A 261 -12.74 -2.67 2.93
C THR A 261 -13.81 -2.31 3.95
N GLY A 262 -13.90 -1.04 4.33
CA GLY A 262 -14.88 -0.60 5.34
C GLY A 262 -14.65 -1.28 6.68
N GLY A 263 -15.64 -2.05 7.15
CA GLY A 263 -15.58 -2.84 8.39
C GLY A 263 -15.00 -4.25 8.22
N ASP A 264 -14.66 -4.64 6.99
CA ASP A 264 -14.10 -5.97 6.71
C ASP A 264 -12.57 -5.91 6.66
N ILE A 265 -11.92 -6.78 7.42
CA ILE A 265 -10.47 -6.95 7.46
C ILE A 265 -10.18 -8.43 7.26
N ALA A 266 -9.47 -8.75 6.19
CA ALA A 266 -9.05 -10.10 5.86
C ALA A 266 -7.53 -10.19 5.73
N ILE A 267 -6.99 -11.39 5.80
CA ILE A 267 -5.59 -11.69 5.58
C ILE A 267 -5.45 -12.60 4.35
N TYR A 268 -4.53 -12.28 3.44
CA TYR A 268 -4.23 -13.14 2.31
C TYR A 268 -3.44 -14.38 2.77
N SER A 269 -3.79 -15.54 2.21
CA SER A 269 -3.04 -16.77 2.45
C SER A 269 -1.59 -16.63 1.97
N GLU A 270 -0.67 -17.31 2.65
CA GLU A 270 0.69 -17.49 2.15
C GLU A 270 0.68 -18.31 0.85
N PRO A 271 1.53 -17.95 -0.13
CA PRO A 271 1.66 -18.74 -1.35
C PRO A 271 2.31 -20.09 -1.04
N VAL A 272 1.57 -21.17 -1.33
CA VAL A 272 2.03 -22.55 -1.17
C VAL A 272 1.90 -23.30 -2.50
N LYS A 273 2.76 -24.30 -2.70
CA LYS A 273 2.63 -25.23 -3.83
C LYS A 273 1.41 -26.14 -3.58
N LYS A 274 0.33 -25.94 -4.33
CA LYS A 274 -0.90 -26.74 -4.19
C LYS A 274 -0.73 -28.18 -4.69
N LYS A 275 -0.03 -28.35 -5.81
CA LYS A 275 0.17 -29.61 -6.50
C LYS A 275 1.58 -29.68 -7.10
N SER A 276 2.09 -30.88 -7.30
CA SER A 276 3.35 -31.12 -7.97
C SER A 276 3.30 -32.40 -8.78
N ILE A 277 4.07 -32.47 -9.86
CA ILE A 277 4.40 -33.67 -10.59
C ILE A 277 5.91 -33.90 -10.49
N VAL A 278 6.31 -35.16 -10.30
CA VAL A 278 7.72 -35.53 -10.16
C VAL A 278 8.04 -36.65 -11.13
N LYS A 279 9.09 -36.53 -11.94
CA LYS A 279 9.64 -37.58 -12.77
C LYS A 279 10.79 -38.20 -12.00
N GLN A 280 10.78 -39.53 -11.88
CA GLN A 280 11.79 -40.27 -11.11
C GLN A 280 13.15 -40.31 -11.85
N GLU A 281 13.12 -40.44 -13.18
CA GLU A 281 14.31 -40.54 -13.99
C GLU A 281 14.21 -39.71 -15.26
N GLY A 282 15.32 -39.12 -15.70
CA GLY A 282 15.42 -38.32 -16.91
C GLY A 282 14.74 -36.97 -16.84
N LEU A 283 14.59 -36.30 -17.97
CA LEU A 283 13.91 -35.03 -18.14
C LEU A 283 12.46 -35.22 -18.63
N TRP A 284 11.58 -34.30 -18.23
CA TRP A 284 10.25 -34.26 -18.82
C TRP A 284 10.32 -33.96 -20.30
N THR A 285 9.55 -34.70 -21.12
CA THR A 285 9.30 -34.35 -22.52
C THR A 285 8.07 -33.43 -22.62
N VAL A 286 7.93 -32.73 -23.73
CA VAL A 286 6.78 -31.88 -23.97
C VAL A 286 5.49 -32.70 -24.03
N GLU A 287 5.55 -33.87 -24.64
CA GLU A 287 4.41 -34.80 -24.76
C GLU A 287 3.92 -35.26 -23.38
N GLU A 288 4.86 -35.64 -22.52
CA GLU A 288 4.51 -36.00 -21.13
C GLU A 288 3.85 -34.83 -20.36
N LEU A 289 4.34 -33.58 -20.56
CA LEU A 289 3.75 -32.39 -19.91
C LEU A 289 2.38 -32.06 -20.49
N ILE A 290 2.14 -32.23 -21.79
CA ILE A 290 0.82 -32.06 -22.41
C ILE A 290 -0.21 -33.00 -21.77
N GLU A 291 0.19 -34.22 -21.39
CA GLU A 291 -0.70 -35.16 -20.70
C GLU A 291 -0.85 -34.86 -19.21
N GLN A 292 0.27 -34.62 -18.49
CA GLN A 292 0.28 -34.60 -17.04
C GLN A 292 -0.16 -33.24 -16.46
N VAL A 293 0.18 -32.10 -17.07
CA VAL A 293 -0.11 -30.77 -16.55
C VAL A 293 -1.61 -30.52 -16.46
N PRO A 294 -2.43 -30.73 -17.51
CA PRO A 294 -3.87 -30.52 -17.41
C PRO A 294 -4.53 -31.43 -16.38
N ARG A 295 -4.11 -32.71 -16.35
CA ARG A 295 -4.72 -33.73 -15.48
C ARG A 295 -4.42 -33.52 -13.99
N VAL A 296 -3.18 -33.11 -13.66
CA VAL A 296 -2.71 -33.05 -12.28
C VAL A 296 -2.61 -31.61 -11.77
N LEU A 297 -1.82 -30.76 -12.44
CA LEU A 297 -1.54 -29.40 -11.95
C LEU A 297 -2.73 -28.46 -12.13
N LEU A 298 -3.45 -28.59 -13.27
CA LEU A 298 -4.55 -27.70 -13.63
C LEU A 298 -5.94 -28.27 -13.32
N GLU A 299 -6.04 -29.40 -12.61
CA GLU A 299 -7.35 -29.90 -12.15
C GLU A 299 -8.07 -28.82 -11.32
N GLY A 300 -9.28 -28.41 -11.77
CA GLY A 300 -10.06 -27.34 -11.17
C GLY A 300 -9.61 -25.93 -11.53
N TYR A 301 -8.60 -25.76 -12.40
CA TYR A 301 -8.19 -24.46 -12.88
C TYR A 301 -9.22 -23.86 -13.86
N GLN A 302 -9.53 -22.58 -13.67
CA GLN A 302 -10.33 -21.79 -14.60
C GLN A 302 -9.48 -20.64 -15.13
N ASN A 303 -9.44 -20.49 -16.46
CA ASN A 303 -8.76 -19.35 -17.08
C ASN A 303 -9.49 -18.05 -16.72
N PRO A 304 -8.87 -17.09 -16.03
CA PRO A 304 -9.52 -15.85 -15.64
C PRO A 304 -9.82 -14.91 -16.82
N ALA A 305 -9.20 -15.16 -17.98
CA ALA A 305 -9.36 -14.35 -19.18
C ALA A 305 -9.39 -15.24 -20.46
N PRO A 306 -10.43 -16.05 -20.65
CA PRO A 306 -10.51 -16.91 -21.83
C PRO A 306 -10.61 -16.07 -23.10
N PRO A 307 -10.08 -16.57 -24.25
CA PRO A 307 -10.23 -15.89 -25.53
C PRO A 307 -11.70 -15.71 -25.88
N GLN A 308 -12.03 -14.52 -26.37
CA GLN A 308 -13.37 -14.24 -26.89
C GLN A 308 -13.41 -14.57 -28.39
N PRO A 309 -14.59 -15.01 -28.92
CA PRO A 309 -14.75 -15.20 -30.36
C PRO A 309 -14.40 -13.92 -31.13
N ALA A 310 -13.70 -14.04 -32.23
CA ALA A 310 -13.48 -12.92 -33.14
C ALA A 310 -14.86 -12.38 -33.59
N LYS A 311 -15.04 -11.09 -33.51
CA LYS A 311 -16.24 -10.41 -34.02
C LYS A 311 -16.22 -10.37 -35.53
#